data_ef7c8d7a27f69b7a70a4f5b3be6c630e
#
_entry.id   ef7c8d7a27f69b7a70a4f5b3be6c630e
#
_cell.length_a   1.000
_cell.length_b   1.000
_cell.length_c   1.000
_cell.angle_alpha   90.00
_cell.angle_beta   90.00
_cell.angle_gamma   90.00
#
_symmetry.space_group_name_H-M   'P 1'
#
loop_
_entity.id
_entity.type
_entity.pdbx_description
1 polymer ?
#
loop_
_entity_poly.entity_id
_entity_poly.type
_entity_poly.pdbx_seq_one_letter_code
_entity_poly.pdbx_strand_id
1 'polypeptide(L)'
;GFRLDAINIISKPEGFPDDPSTDFEKHTSSIPFVIANGTMVHPWMKELNREAFSKYDVMTVGETSATSPEDAKLWAGYDAGELQMLFHFDHMGVDNDPEGSLGGKWSYAPYKLTELKRILNEWQTKLEGKAWGSLYWNNHDQPRVVSRFGNDSPEFRVLSAKQLATTLHFMQGTPYIYQGEELGMTNVRFESIEDYRDGDSIRFYEDMHVDHQRLSHEDAMRAIYIKGRDNARTPMQWDDSANGGFTNAGVEPWLKVNPNYPQINAQAALDDQDSVFYHYQELAKLRRGELK
;
A
#
# COMPACT_ATOMS: atom_id res chain seq x y z
N GLY A 1 6.66 -17.57 7.00
CA GLY A 1 7.27 -16.25 7.14
C GLY A 1 6.49 -15.34 8.07
N PHE A 2 7.09 -14.22 8.43
CA PHE A 2 6.49 -13.21 9.29
C PHE A 2 6.58 -11.83 8.65
N ARG A 3 5.46 -11.10 8.64
CA ARG A 3 5.44 -9.66 8.43
C ARG A 3 5.33 -8.99 9.80
N LEU A 4 6.24 -8.07 10.07
CA LEU A 4 6.31 -7.32 11.31
C LEU A 4 5.70 -5.94 11.08
N ASP A 5 4.54 -5.70 11.69
CA ASP A 5 3.76 -4.48 11.55
C ASP A 5 4.42 -3.31 12.27
N ALA A 6 4.58 -2.18 11.57
CA ALA A 6 5.14 -0.94 12.12
C ALA A 6 6.38 -1.15 13.01
N ILE A 7 7.25 -2.09 12.64
CA ILE A 7 8.31 -2.61 13.51
C ILE A 7 9.35 -1.55 13.88
N ASN A 8 9.55 -0.54 13.07
CA ASN A 8 10.56 0.49 13.31
C ASN A 8 10.15 1.54 14.34
N ILE A 9 8.93 1.48 14.87
CA ILE A 9 8.44 2.41 15.90
C ILE A 9 8.38 1.81 17.31
N ILE A 10 8.91 0.61 17.52
CA ILE A 10 8.89 -0.03 18.85
C ILE A 10 9.81 0.64 19.85
N SER A 11 10.92 1.23 19.40
CA SER A 11 11.87 1.96 20.26
C SER A 11 11.54 3.45 20.26
N LYS A 12 10.88 3.90 21.29
CA LYS A 12 10.46 5.29 21.44
C LYS A 12 11.49 6.13 22.19
N PRO A 13 11.52 7.47 21.96
CA PRO A 13 12.30 8.38 22.79
C PRO A 13 11.88 8.30 24.26
N GLU A 14 12.83 8.49 25.19
CA GLU A 14 12.53 8.62 26.60
C GLU A 14 11.71 9.90 26.87
N GLY A 15 10.84 9.84 27.89
CA GLY A 15 10.10 10.99 28.40
C GLY A 15 8.86 11.37 27.61
N PHE A 16 8.46 10.60 26.60
CA PHE A 16 7.25 10.87 25.79
C PHE A 16 7.20 12.33 25.28
N PRO A 17 8.18 12.78 24.49
CA PRO A 17 8.21 14.16 24.03
C PRO A 17 7.01 14.46 23.13
N ASP A 18 6.48 15.67 23.24
CA ASP A 18 5.49 16.19 22.31
C ASP A 18 6.09 16.34 20.92
N ASP A 19 5.29 16.17 19.87
CA ASP A 19 5.69 16.49 18.52
C ASP A 19 5.53 17.99 18.26
N PRO A 20 6.62 18.76 18.16
CA PRO A 20 6.55 20.21 17.95
C PRO A 20 6.03 20.59 16.56
N SER A 21 5.95 19.64 15.63
CA SER A 21 5.48 19.88 14.26
C SER A 21 4.01 19.53 14.07
N THR A 22 3.32 19.03 15.10
CA THR A 22 1.88 18.75 14.99
C THR A 22 1.12 20.04 14.77
N ASP A 23 0.46 20.12 13.63
CA ASP A 23 -0.51 21.16 13.29
C ASP A 23 -1.91 20.52 13.25
N PHE A 24 -2.65 20.71 14.34
CA PHE A 24 -4.01 20.17 14.46
C PHE A 24 -4.97 20.79 13.44
N GLU A 25 -4.69 22.01 13.00
CA GLU A 25 -5.52 22.66 11.99
C GLU A 25 -5.30 22.08 10.60
N LYS A 26 -4.11 21.60 10.30
CA LYS A 26 -3.78 20.97 9.02
C LYS A 26 -3.79 19.46 9.07
N HIS A 27 -4.10 18.84 10.21
CA HIS A 27 -3.99 17.38 10.42
C HIS A 27 -2.62 16.82 10.04
N THR A 28 -1.57 17.61 10.27
CA THR A 28 -0.19 17.19 10.02
C THR A 28 0.50 16.81 11.31
N SER A 29 1.34 15.80 11.24
CA SER A 29 2.17 15.34 12.35
C SER A 29 3.43 14.71 11.80
N SER A 30 4.56 14.98 12.45
CA SER A 30 5.82 14.28 12.19
C SER A 30 6.04 13.08 13.11
N ILE A 31 5.04 12.70 13.88
CA ILE A 31 5.16 11.59 14.86
C ILE A 31 5.85 10.35 14.28
N PRO A 32 5.52 9.84 13.07
CA PRO A 32 6.25 8.71 12.50
C PRO A 32 7.76 8.94 12.40
N PHE A 33 8.19 10.15 12.11
CA PHE A 33 9.61 10.50 12.03
C PHE A 33 10.26 10.67 13.41
N VAL A 34 9.51 11.17 14.39
CA VAL A 34 10.00 11.37 15.77
C VAL A 34 10.18 10.05 16.50
N ILE A 35 9.29 9.09 16.29
CA ILE A 35 9.30 7.80 17.01
C ILE A 35 9.89 6.64 16.19
N ALA A 36 10.17 6.84 14.91
CA ALA A 36 10.72 5.79 14.05
C ALA A 36 12.23 5.62 14.28
N ASN A 37 12.70 4.40 14.11
CA ASN A 37 14.13 4.04 14.14
C ASN A 37 14.87 4.50 15.41
N GLY A 38 14.20 4.41 16.57
CA GLY A 38 14.80 4.75 17.86
C GLY A 38 16.02 3.89 18.19
N THR A 39 16.87 4.38 19.10
CA THR A 39 18.21 3.85 19.37
C THR A 39 18.28 2.36 19.72
N MET A 40 17.22 1.81 20.31
CA MET A 40 17.17 0.40 20.73
C MET A 40 16.55 -0.54 19.70
N VAL A 41 16.01 -0.04 18.60
CA VAL A 41 15.32 -0.89 17.64
C VAL A 41 16.25 -1.95 17.02
N HIS A 42 17.42 -1.56 16.54
CA HIS A 42 18.38 -2.49 15.95
C HIS A 42 18.95 -3.52 16.96
N PRO A 43 19.38 -3.14 18.17
CA PRO A 43 19.71 -4.11 19.23
C PRO A 43 18.60 -5.15 19.47
N TRP A 44 17.35 -4.73 19.58
CA TRP A 44 16.22 -5.64 19.81
C TRP A 44 15.93 -6.51 18.58
N MET A 45 16.06 -5.98 17.36
CA MET A 45 15.88 -6.77 16.16
C MET A 45 16.96 -7.84 15.97
N LYS A 46 18.22 -7.52 16.28
CA LYS A 46 19.31 -8.51 16.30
C LYS A 46 19.08 -9.59 17.35
N GLU A 47 18.59 -9.21 18.52
CA GLU A 47 18.21 -10.18 19.55
C GLU A 47 17.07 -11.08 19.07
N LEU A 48 16.01 -10.52 18.52
CA LEU A 48 14.87 -11.25 17.98
C LEU A 48 15.28 -12.22 16.87
N ASN A 49 16.15 -11.78 15.96
CA ASN A 49 16.71 -12.65 14.94
C ASN A 49 17.51 -13.80 15.57
N ARG A 50 18.47 -13.51 16.45
CA ARG A 50 19.31 -14.50 17.11
C ARG A 50 18.50 -15.51 17.94
N GLU A 51 17.51 -15.02 18.70
CA GLU A 51 16.79 -15.88 19.65
C GLU A 51 15.58 -16.58 19.03
N ALA A 52 15.06 -16.09 17.92
CA ALA A 52 13.87 -16.66 17.29
C ALA A 52 14.09 -16.96 15.78
N PHE A 53 14.21 -15.98 14.93
CA PHE A 53 14.08 -16.17 13.47
C PHE A 53 15.16 -17.07 12.90
N SER A 54 16.43 -16.90 13.31
CA SER A 54 17.56 -17.69 12.80
C SER A 54 17.49 -19.18 13.15
N LYS A 55 16.60 -19.58 14.07
CA LYS A 55 16.42 -20.98 14.46
C LYS A 55 15.47 -21.74 13.52
N TYR A 56 14.86 -21.07 12.58
CA TYR A 56 13.87 -21.63 11.67
C TYR A 56 14.14 -21.18 10.23
N ASP A 57 13.75 -22.00 9.27
CA ASP A 57 13.72 -21.61 7.86
C ASP A 57 12.47 -20.73 7.60
N VAL A 58 12.60 -19.46 7.89
CA VAL A 58 11.50 -18.47 7.78
C VAL A 58 11.98 -17.22 7.07
N MET A 59 11.09 -16.65 6.27
CA MET A 59 11.25 -15.32 5.69
C MET A 59 10.68 -14.28 6.64
N THR A 60 11.35 -13.15 6.80
CA THR A 60 10.87 -12.01 7.58
C THR A 60 10.88 -10.75 6.75
N VAL A 61 9.81 -9.95 6.86
CA VAL A 61 9.68 -8.65 6.22
C VAL A 61 9.10 -7.63 7.21
N GLY A 62 9.74 -6.48 7.34
CA GLY A 62 9.30 -5.41 8.23
C GLY A 62 8.53 -4.32 7.49
N GLU A 63 7.49 -3.81 8.10
CA GLU A 63 6.88 -2.55 7.68
C GLU A 63 7.61 -1.40 8.38
N THR A 64 8.26 -0.54 7.60
CA THR A 64 9.11 0.54 8.12
C THR A 64 8.77 1.85 7.44
N SER A 65 7.98 2.69 8.13
CA SER A 65 7.73 4.06 7.69
C SER A 65 8.96 4.95 7.96
N ALA A 66 9.08 6.06 7.22
CA ALA A 66 10.19 7.02 7.40
C ALA A 66 11.59 6.37 7.42
N THR A 67 11.80 5.38 6.57
CA THR A 67 13.06 4.63 6.45
C THR A 67 13.69 4.95 5.10
N SER A 68 14.91 5.46 5.11
CA SER A 68 15.70 5.73 3.90
C SER A 68 16.33 4.46 3.34
N PRO A 69 16.81 4.45 2.08
CA PRO A 69 17.61 3.34 1.57
C PRO A 69 18.89 3.06 2.38
N GLU A 70 19.45 4.06 3.05
CA GLU A 70 20.60 3.87 3.93
C GLU A 70 20.20 3.12 5.21
N ASP A 71 19.09 3.52 5.83
CA ASP A 71 18.54 2.79 6.98
C ASP A 71 18.14 1.36 6.62
N ALA A 72 17.59 1.17 5.42
CA ALA A 72 17.19 -0.15 4.94
C ALA A 72 18.33 -1.18 4.96
N LYS A 73 19.57 -0.73 4.76
CA LYS A 73 20.76 -1.60 4.85
C LYS A 73 21.04 -2.05 6.28
N LEU A 74 20.67 -1.25 7.28
CA LEU A 74 20.79 -1.64 8.69
C LEU A 74 19.76 -2.72 9.03
N TRP A 75 18.54 -2.60 8.49
CA TRP A 75 17.43 -3.51 8.72
C TRP A 75 17.54 -4.84 7.96
N ALA A 76 17.85 -4.76 6.66
CA ALA A 76 17.72 -5.88 5.72
C ALA A 76 18.99 -6.09 4.86
N GLY A 77 20.12 -5.49 5.24
CA GLY A 77 21.40 -5.79 4.62
C GLY A 77 21.76 -7.26 4.77
N TYR A 78 22.46 -7.82 3.80
CA TYR A 78 22.81 -9.25 3.80
C TYR A 78 23.53 -9.70 5.07
N ASP A 79 24.28 -8.81 5.70
CA ASP A 79 25.00 -9.06 6.96
C ASP A 79 24.37 -8.37 8.18
N ALA A 80 23.18 -7.79 8.05
CA ALA A 80 22.55 -7.03 9.14
C ALA A 80 22.17 -7.90 10.35
N GLY A 81 21.74 -9.15 10.09
CA GLY A 81 21.30 -10.07 11.13
C GLY A 81 20.00 -9.65 11.79
N GLU A 82 19.11 -9.00 11.05
CA GLU A 82 17.80 -8.52 11.53
C GLU A 82 16.67 -9.13 10.68
N LEU A 83 16.28 -8.50 9.58
CA LEU A 83 15.24 -8.96 8.67
C LEU A 83 15.82 -9.32 7.30
N GLN A 84 15.08 -10.05 6.47
CA GLN A 84 15.48 -10.29 5.08
C GLN A 84 15.02 -9.19 4.14
N MET A 85 13.91 -8.53 4.44
CA MET A 85 13.31 -7.48 3.59
C MET A 85 12.57 -6.46 4.45
N LEU A 86 12.25 -5.32 3.84
CA LEU A 86 11.36 -4.32 4.41
C LEU A 86 10.46 -3.69 3.35
N PHE A 87 9.31 -3.19 3.78
CA PHE A 87 8.44 -2.30 3.00
C PHE A 87 8.75 -0.85 3.35
N HIS A 88 9.18 -0.08 2.37
CA HIS A 88 9.31 1.37 2.47
C HIS A 88 8.08 2.08 1.87
N PHE A 89 7.88 3.36 2.19
CA PHE A 89 6.71 4.12 1.79
C PHE A 89 6.99 5.31 0.87
N ASP A 90 8.22 5.52 0.43
CA ASP A 90 8.58 6.70 -0.35
C ASP A 90 7.74 6.88 -1.62
N HIS A 91 7.50 5.76 -2.36
CA HIS A 91 6.67 5.79 -3.56
C HIS A 91 5.16 5.94 -3.25
N MET A 92 4.74 5.67 -2.00
CA MET A 92 3.36 5.89 -1.56
C MET A 92 3.05 7.37 -1.28
N GLY A 93 4.05 8.22 -1.20
CA GLY A 93 3.91 9.65 -0.98
C GLY A 93 3.96 10.52 -2.25
N VAL A 94 4.16 9.93 -3.44
CA VAL A 94 4.40 10.72 -4.67
C VAL A 94 3.21 11.55 -5.15
N ASP A 95 2.02 11.22 -4.70
CA ASP A 95 0.76 11.90 -4.99
C ASP A 95 0.22 12.71 -3.79
N ASN A 96 1.03 12.90 -2.76
CA ASN A 96 0.70 13.83 -1.70
C ASN A 96 0.95 15.26 -2.19
N ASP A 97 0.05 16.17 -1.81
CA ASP A 97 0.21 17.59 -2.05
C ASP A 97 0.76 18.25 -0.78
N PRO A 98 2.04 18.62 -0.74
CA PRO A 98 2.66 19.23 0.45
C PRO A 98 2.13 20.64 0.73
N GLU A 99 1.56 21.31 -0.27
CA GLU A 99 0.98 22.65 -0.16
C GLU A 99 -0.54 22.60 0.04
N GLY A 100 -1.12 21.40 0.00
CA GLY A 100 -2.56 21.19 0.13
C GLY A 100 -3.08 21.52 1.52
N SER A 101 -4.30 22.04 1.57
CA SER A 101 -4.95 22.47 2.81
C SER A 101 -5.34 21.34 3.77
N LEU A 102 -5.34 20.09 3.29
CA LEU A 102 -5.80 18.95 4.07
C LEU A 102 -4.70 18.26 4.87
N GLY A 103 -3.44 18.45 4.51
CA GLY A 103 -2.31 17.79 5.15
C GLY A 103 -2.28 16.26 4.99
N GLY A 104 -1.13 15.65 5.27
CA GLY A 104 -0.94 14.20 5.29
C GLY A 104 -1.42 13.47 4.03
N LYS A 105 -1.93 12.26 4.21
CA LYS A 105 -2.37 11.41 3.09
C LYS A 105 -3.63 11.91 2.37
N TRP A 106 -4.44 12.75 3.02
CA TRP A 106 -5.70 13.24 2.46
C TRP A 106 -5.51 14.40 1.48
N SER A 107 -4.36 15.06 1.54
CA SER A 107 -3.96 16.05 0.55
C SER A 107 -3.35 15.33 -0.66
N TYR A 108 -3.89 15.54 -1.84
CA TYR A 108 -3.45 14.82 -3.03
C TYR A 108 -3.30 15.74 -4.24
N ALA A 109 -2.31 15.44 -5.04
CA ALA A 109 -2.07 16.04 -6.35
C ALA A 109 -1.71 14.94 -7.36
N PRO A 110 -1.89 15.20 -8.67
CA PRO A 110 -1.39 14.28 -9.67
C PRO A 110 0.12 14.05 -9.49
N TYR A 111 0.53 12.79 -9.38
CA TYR A 111 1.94 12.47 -9.21
C TYR A 111 2.76 12.81 -10.46
N LYS A 112 4.03 13.16 -10.25
CA LYS A 112 4.98 13.36 -11.34
C LYS A 112 5.70 12.04 -11.62
N LEU A 113 5.55 11.51 -12.83
CA LEU A 113 6.21 10.26 -13.23
C LEU A 113 7.74 10.32 -13.04
N THR A 114 8.34 11.48 -13.25
CA THR A 114 9.78 11.70 -13.02
C THR A 114 10.17 11.48 -11.55
N GLU A 115 9.33 11.88 -10.61
CA GLU A 115 9.57 11.68 -9.17
C GLU A 115 9.40 10.21 -8.79
N LEU A 116 8.35 9.56 -9.26
CA LEU A 116 8.17 8.12 -9.05
C LEU A 116 9.39 7.33 -9.58
N LYS A 117 9.84 7.64 -10.79
CA LYS A 117 11.03 7.01 -11.38
C LYS A 117 12.31 7.30 -10.57
N ARG A 118 12.47 8.51 -10.06
CA ARG A 118 13.60 8.87 -9.20
C ARG A 118 13.63 8.00 -7.95
N ILE A 119 12.51 7.88 -7.26
CA ILE A 119 12.41 7.07 -6.03
C ILE A 119 12.70 5.59 -6.32
N LEU A 120 12.03 5.02 -7.31
CA LEU A 120 12.26 3.62 -7.67
C LEU A 120 13.72 3.35 -8.06
N ASN A 121 14.32 4.23 -8.87
CA ASN A 121 15.73 4.12 -9.24
C ASN A 121 16.67 4.24 -8.04
N GLU A 122 16.40 5.16 -7.12
CA GLU A 122 17.20 5.35 -5.92
C GLU A 122 17.20 4.09 -5.05
N TRP A 123 16.03 3.51 -4.79
CA TRP A 123 15.93 2.27 -4.02
C TRP A 123 16.62 1.10 -4.70
N GLN A 124 16.43 0.93 -6.02
CA GLN A 124 17.09 -0.13 -6.78
C GLN A 124 18.62 -0.01 -6.73
N THR A 125 19.16 1.17 -7.02
CA THR A 125 20.61 1.39 -7.12
C THR A 125 21.31 1.38 -5.76
N LYS A 126 20.69 1.91 -4.71
CA LYS A 126 21.28 1.96 -3.38
C LYS A 126 21.27 0.61 -2.65
N LEU A 127 20.32 -0.26 -2.95
CA LEU A 127 20.24 -1.59 -2.36
C LEU A 127 21.03 -2.65 -3.17
N GLU A 128 21.40 -2.36 -4.41
CA GLU A 128 22.11 -3.31 -5.27
C GLU A 128 23.35 -3.87 -4.57
N GLY A 129 23.45 -5.20 -4.50
CA GLY A 129 24.56 -5.92 -3.88
C GLY A 129 24.68 -5.76 -2.36
N LYS A 130 23.74 -5.10 -1.68
CA LYS A 130 23.78 -4.81 -0.24
C LYS A 130 22.59 -5.34 0.53
N ALA A 131 21.39 -5.27 -0.05
CA ALA A 131 20.16 -5.72 0.56
C ALA A 131 19.15 -6.15 -0.52
N TRP A 132 18.18 -6.97 -0.12
CA TRP A 132 17.10 -7.40 -1.01
C TRP A 132 15.84 -6.59 -0.75
N GLY A 133 15.24 -6.01 -1.81
CA GLY A 133 14.06 -5.14 -1.70
C GLY A 133 12.74 -5.91 -1.72
N SER A 134 11.73 -5.34 -1.08
CA SER A 134 10.32 -5.68 -1.31
C SER A 134 9.72 -4.73 -2.34
N LEU A 135 8.97 -5.28 -3.28
CA LEU A 135 8.32 -4.53 -4.36
C LEU A 135 6.82 -4.64 -4.20
N TYR A 136 6.12 -3.52 -4.15
CA TYR A 136 4.66 -3.51 -4.07
C TYR A 136 4.09 -2.21 -4.63
N TRP A 137 2.85 -2.27 -5.13
CA TRP A 137 2.12 -1.09 -5.57
C TRP A 137 1.03 -0.68 -4.61
N ASN A 138 0.41 -1.63 -3.94
CA ASN A 138 -0.64 -1.41 -2.95
C ASN A 138 -0.65 -2.52 -1.90
N ASN A 139 -1.44 -2.32 -0.86
CA ASN A 139 -1.68 -3.27 0.22
C ASN A 139 -3.04 -2.97 0.86
N HIS A 140 -3.33 -3.57 2.02
CA HIS A 140 -4.58 -3.36 2.77
C HIS A 140 -4.74 -1.92 3.33
N ASP A 141 -3.72 -1.09 3.25
CA ASP A 141 -3.71 0.31 3.72
C ASP A 141 -3.57 1.33 2.57
N GLN A 142 -3.52 0.87 1.33
CA GLN A 142 -3.34 1.71 0.14
C GLN A 142 -4.49 1.52 -0.86
N PRO A 143 -4.90 2.56 -1.59
CA PRO A 143 -5.89 2.43 -2.65
C PRO A 143 -5.47 1.44 -3.74
N ARG A 144 -6.41 1.00 -4.57
CA ARG A 144 -6.14 0.13 -5.70
C ARG A 144 -5.17 0.79 -6.68
N VAL A 145 -4.13 0.04 -7.06
CA VAL A 145 -3.01 0.58 -7.85
C VAL A 145 -3.43 1.14 -9.21
N VAL A 146 -4.34 0.48 -9.92
CA VAL A 146 -4.76 0.93 -11.24
C VAL A 146 -5.52 2.26 -11.20
N SER A 147 -6.30 2.50 -10.13
CA SER A 147 -7.00 3.77 -9.91
C SER A 147 -6.06 4.88 -9.44
N ARG A 148 -4.99 4.54 -8.72
CA ARG A 148 -4.05 5.52 -8.16
C ARG A 148 -2.94 5.93 -9.13
N PHE A 149 -2.28 4.95 -9.74
CA PHE A 149 -1.09 5.16 -10.57
C PHE A 149 -1.34 4.90 -12.06
N GLY A 150 -2.47 4.31 -12.41
CA GLY A 150 -2.85 4.00 -13.78
C GLY A 150 -4.00 4.87 -14.30
N ASN A 151 -4.69 4.31 -15.26
CA ASN A 151 -5.96 4.83 -15.77
C ASN A 151 -6.99 3.71 -15.68
N ASP A 152 -7.95 3.83 -14.78
CA ASP A 152 -8.98 2.82 -14.48
C ASP A 152 -10.25 2.97 -15.32
N SER A 153 -10.24 3.87 -16.32
CA SER A 153 -11.34 3.92 -17.28
C SER A 153 -11.49 2.59 -18.03
N PRO A 154 -12.70 2.22 -18.44
CA PRO A 154 -12.92 0.92 -19.13
C PRO A 154 -11.97 0.67 -20.30
N GLU A 155 -11.61 1.72 -21.03
CA GLU A 155 -10.73 1.64 -22.21
C GLU A 155 -9.27 1.30 -21.84
N PHE A 156 -8.75 1.88 -20.74
CA PHE A 156 -7.32 1.80 -20.41
C PHE A 156 -6.99 0.94 -19.18
N ARG A 157 -7.97 0.50 -18.42
CA ARG A 157 -7.77 -0.25 -17.16
C ARG A 157 -6.86 -1.46 -17.33
N VAL A 158 -7.16 -2.31 -18.31
CA VAL A 158 -6.40 -3.55 -18.55
C VAL A 158 -4.96 -3.23 -18.95
N LEU A 159 -4.77 -2.29 -19.87
CA LEU A 159 -3.43 -1.87 -20.30
C LEU A 159 -2.63 -1.24 -19.17
N SER A 160 -3.26 -0.39 -18.37
CA SER A 160 -2.62 0.24 -17.21
C SER A 160 -2.23 -0.79 -16.15
N ALA A 161 -3.12 -1.73 -15.83
CA ALA A 161 -2.82 -2.80 -14.87
C ALA A 161 -1.65 -3.67 -15.34
N LYS A 162 -1.64 -4.08 -16.60
CA LYS A 162 -0.52 -4.84 -17.20
C LYS A 162 0.79 -4.06 -17.18
N GLN A 163 0.76 -2.78 -17.50
CA GLN A 163 1.95 -1.92 -17.49
C GLN A 163 2.52 -1.78 -16.07
N LEU A 164 1.67 -1.57 -15.06
CA LEU A 164 2.08 -1.49 -13.65
C LEU A 164 2.67 -2.82 -13.16
N ALA A 165 2.03 -3.95 -13.51
CA ALA A 165 2.52 -5.29 -13.22
C ALA A 165 3.91 -5.53 -13.82
N THR A 166 4.09 -5.20 -15.10
CA THR A 166 5.37 -5.31 -15.79
C THR A 166 6.45 -4.49 -15.09
N THR A 167 6.15 -3.22 -14.77
CA THR A 167 7.10 -2.33 -14.09
C THR A 167 7.56 -2.94 -12.77
N LEU A 168 6.64 -3.48 -11.95
CA LEU A 168 6.97 -4.11 -10.67
C LEU A 168 7.86 -5.35 -10.85
N HIS A 169 7.48 -6.24 -11.76
CA HIS A 169 8.14 -7.53 -11.90
C HIS A 169 9.53 -7.46 -12.55
N PHE A 170 9.85 -6.37 -13.26
CA PHE A 170 11.18 -6.18 -13.86
C PHE A 170 12.16 -5.42 -12.97
N MET A 171 11.77 -5.05 -11.76
CA MET A 171 12.70 -4.52 -10.74
C MET A 171 13.33 -5.65 -9.93
N GLN A 172 14.53 -5.41 -9.39
CA GLN A 172 15.18 -6.34 -8.45
C GLN A 172 14.50 -6.28 -7.09
N GLY A 173 14.07 -7.42 -6.57
CA GLY A 173 13.38 -7.55 -5.30
C GLY A 173 12.27 -8.59 -5.35
N THR A 174 11.61 -8.84 -4.24
CA THR A 174 10.46 -9.74 -4.16
C THR A 174 9.17 -8.99 -4.43
N PRO A 175 8.42 -9.30 -5.51
CA PRO A 175 7.12 -8.69 -5.75
C PRO A 175 6.08 -9.25 -4.80
N TYR A 176 5.35 -8.34 -4.16
CA TYR A 176 4.19 -8.61 -3.30
C TYR A 176 2.94 -8.14 -4.03
N ILE A 177 2.14 -9.11 -4.48
CA ILE A 177 0.91 -8.85 -5.23
C ILE A 177 -0.26 -8.87 -4.27
N TYR A 178 -0.94 -7.74 -4.15
CA TYR A 178 -2.10 -7.65 -3.29
C TYR A 178 -3.35 -8.22 -3.99
N GLN A 179 -4.18 -8.93 -3.22
CA GLN A 179 -5.41 -9.57 -3.74
C GLN A 179 -6.27 -8.60 -4.56
N GLY A 180 -6.66 -9.03 -5.76
CA GLY A 180 -7.43 -8.23 -6.72
C GLY A 180 -6.59 -7.36 -7.65
N GLU A 181 -5.30 -7.19 -7.39
CA GLU A 181 -4.37 -6.51 -8.30
C GLU A 181 -4.26 -7.28 -9.62
N GLU A 182 -4.18 -8.62 -9.53
CA GLU A 182 -4.16 -9.55 -10.66
C GLU A 182 -5.44 -9.55 -11.51
N LEU A 183 -6.52 -8.96 -11.00
CA LEU A 183 -7.77 -8.77 -11.75
C LEU A 183 -7.91 -7.33 -12.30
N GLY A 184 -7.03 -6.44 -11.87
CA GLY A 184 -7.15 -5.01 -12.13
C GLY A 184 -8.37 -4.41 -11.43
N MET A 185 -8.66 -4.83 -10.19
CA MET A 185 -9.72 -4.23 -9.35
C MET A 185 -9.43 -2.76 -9.12
N THR A 186 -10.49 -1.94 -9.12
CA THR A 186 -10.43 -0.49 -8.99
C THR A 186 -10.88 0.00 -7.63
N ASN A 187 -10.65 1.28 -7.35
CA ASN A 187 -11.25 1.95 -6.22
C ASN A 187 -12.78 1.87 -6.30
N VAL A 188 -13.42 1.94 -5.13
CA VAL A 188 -14.88 1.95 -4.99
C VAL A 188 -15.37 3.34 -4.61
N ARG A 189 -16.46 3.77 -5.21
CA ARG A 189 -17.15 5.02 -4.84
C ARG A 189 -18.44 4.66 -4.14
N PHE A 190 -18.51 4.88 -2.83
CA PHE A 190 -19.75 4.85 -2.07
C PHE A 190 -20.34 6.25 -1.98
N GLU A 191 -21.66 6.32 -1.89
CA GLU A 191 -22.38 7.61 -1.86
C GLU A 191 -22.46 8.22 -0.45
N SER A 192 -22.42 7.36 0.57
CA SER A 192 -22.52 7.77 1.98
C SER A 192 -21.31 7.33 2.79
N ILE A 193 -20.96 8.16 3.79
CA ILE A 193 -19.91 7.79 4.75
C ILE A 193 -20.26 6.56 5.59
N GLU A 194 -21.55 6.29 5.78
CA GLU A 194 -22.05 5.11 6.50
C GLU A 194 -21.72 3.79 5.78
N ASP A 195 -21.40 3.84 4.50
CA ASP A 195 -20.98 2.68 3.72
C ASP A 195 -19.52 2.29 3.95
N TYR A 196 -18.72 3.20 4.52
CA TYR A 196 -17.33 2.96 4.87
C TYR A 196 -17.18 2.31 6.24
N ARG A 197 -16.10 1.57 6.44
CA ARG A 197 -15.77 0.88 7.70
C ARG A 197 -14.41 1.29 8.25
N ASP A 198 -13.58 1.91 7.42
CA ASP A 198 -12.26 2.39 7.84
C ASP A 198 -12.40 3.59 8.79
N GLY A 199 -12.01 3.38 10.05
CA GLY A 199 -12.08 4.42 11.07
C GLY A 199 -11.27 5.68 10.76
N ASP A 200 -10.26 5.58 9.88
CA ASP A 200 -9.45 6.70 9.46
C ASP A 200 -10.23 7.59 8.45
N SER A 201 -10.94 6.96 7.53
CA SER A 201 -11.83 7.65 6.58
C SER A 201 -13.02 8.30 7.30
N ILE A 202 -13.61 7.60 8.26
CA ILE A 202 -14.74 8.09 9.04
C ILE A 202 -14.32 9.32 9.87
N ARG A 203 -13.22 9.22 10.62
CA ARG A 203 -12.69 10.35 11.41
C ARG A 203 -12.34 11.56 10.54
N PHE A 204 -11.72 11.34 9.39
CA PHE A 204 -11.42 12.42 8.45
C PHE A 204 -12.71 13.13 7.99
N TYR A 205 -13.73 12.37 7.67
CA TYR A 205 -15.04 12.95 7.25
C TYR A 205 -15.70 13.74 8.38
N GLU A 206 -15.77 13.14 9.58
CA GLU A 206 -16.33 13.77 10.76
C GLU A 206 -15.63 15.09 11.07
N ASP A 207 -14.33 15.08 11.13
CA ASP A 207 -13.52 16.24 11.46
C ASP A 207 -13.61 17.34 10.38
N MET A 208 -13.40 16.99 9.11
CA MET A 208 -13.31 17.97 8.04
C MET A 208 -14.66 18.46 7.52
N HIS A 209 -15.68 17.63 7.52
CA HIS A 209 -16.99 17.99 7.02
C HIS A 209 -17.98 18.36 8.13
N VAL A 210 -18.05 17.57 9.21
CA VAL A 210 -19.05 17.75 10.27
C VAL A 210 -18.59 18.81 11.28
N ASP A 211 -17.44 18.58 11.93
CA ASP A 211 -17.01 19.39 13.07
C ASP A 211 -16.45 20.75 12.66
N HIS A 212 -15.55 20.77 11.70
CA HIS A 212 -14.86 22.00 11.28
C HIS A 212 -15.45 22.64 10.02
N GLN A 213 -16.34 21.96 9.28
CA GLN A 213 -16.98 22.45 8.06
C GLN A 213 -16.00 23.04 7.03
N ARG A 214 -14.80 22.46 6.93
CA ARG A 214 -13.74 22.88 5.99
C ARG A 214 -13.95 22.35 4.59
N LEU A 215 -14.61 21.19 4.47
CA LEU A 215 -14.90 20.54 3.21
C LEU A 215 -16.40 20.37 3.01
N SER A 216 -16.82 20.46 1.75
CA SER A 216 -18.14 19.97 1.37
C SER A 216 -18.21 18.44 1.52
N HIS A 217 -19.42 17.89 1.61
CA HIS A 217 -19.61 16.44 1.55
C HIS A 217 -18.90 15.82 0.34
N GLU A 218 -19.10 16.45 -0.83
CA GLU A 218 -18.52 15.95 -2.09
C GLU A 218 -17.00 15.93 -2.06
N ASP A 219 -16.34 16.99 -1.55
CA ASP A 219 -14.87 17.06 -1.48
C ASP A 219 -14.30 16.07 -0.47
N ALA A 220 -14.95 15.90 0.70
CA ALA A 220 -14.54 14.91 1.69
C ALA A 220 -14.67 13.48 1.13
N MET A 221 -15.80 13.15 0.52
CA MET A 221 -16.01 11.85 -0.11
C MET A 221 -15.06 11.60 -1.28
N ARG A 222 -14.70 12.65 -2.03
CA ARG A 222 -13.70 12.57 -3.10
C ARG A 222 -12.31 12.24 -2.56
N ALA A 223 -11.88 12.86 -1.47
CA ALA A 223 -10.61 12.54 -0.82
C ALA A 223 -10.59 11.08 -0.34
N ILE A 224 -11.68 10.61 0.26
CA ILE A 224 -11.84 9.22 0.70
C ILE A 224 -11.81 8.25 -0.49
N TYR A 225 -12.48 8.57 -1.59
CA TYR A 225 -12.41 7.77 -2.82
C TYR A 225 -10.98 7.61 -3.33
N ILE A 226 -10.17 8.67 -3.26
CA ILE A 226 -8.80 8.65 -3.78
C ILE A 226 -7.85 7.96 -2.82
N LYS A 227 -7.96 8.17 -1.51
CA LYS A 227 -6.96 7.78 -0.51
C LYS A 227 -7.43 6.77 0.54
N GLY A 228 -8.74 6.51 0.63
CA GLY A 228 -9.31 5.65 1.69
C GLY A 228 -8.87 4.19 1.57
N ARG A 229 -8.65 3.56 2.73
CA ARG A 229 -8.18 2.17 2.82
C ARG A 229 -9.25 1.15 2.41
N ASP A 230 -10.53 1.47 2.55
CA ASP A 230 -11.62 0.57 2.16
C ASP A 230 -11.64 0.25 0.67
N ASN A 231 -11.02 1.06 -0.18
CA ASN A 231 -10.79 0.73 -1.59
C ASN A 231 -10.09 -0.64 -1.77
N ALA A 232 -9.10 -0.93 -0.92
CA ALA A 232 -8.37 -2.19 -0.94
C ALA A 232 -9.05 -3.31 -0.15
N ARG A 233 -10.07 -2.97 0.67
CA ARG A 233 -10.74 -3.88 1.60
C ARG A 233 -12.12 -4.34 1.14
N THR A 234 -12.58 -3.85 -0.02
CA THR A 234 -13.79 -4.39 -0.65
C THR A 234 -13.66 -5.90 -0.85
N PRO A 235 -14.76 -6.68 -0.71
CA PRO A 235 -14.76 -8.10 -0.97
C PRO A 235 -14.13 -8.45 -2.32
N MET A 236 -13.40 -9.58 -2.35
CA MET A 236 -12.84 -10.10 -3.58
C MET A 236 -13.96 -10.44 -4.56
N GLN A 237 -13.78 -10.09 -5.82
CA GLN A 237 -14.74 -10.27 -6.89
C GLN A 237 -14.44 -11.59 -7.60
N TRP A 238 -15.19 -12.66 -7.25
CA TRP A 238 -14.95 -14.00 -7.79
C TRP A 238 -15.67 -14.25 -9.11
N ASP A 239 -16.93 -13.80 -9.21
CA ASP A 239 -17.78 -13.97 -10.39
C ASP A 239 -18.83 -12.85 -10.49
N ASP A 240 -19.77 -12.98 -11.43
CA ASP A 240 -20.85 -12.02 -11.67
C ASP A 240 -22.13 -12.31 -10.85
N SER A 241 -22.12 -13.31 -9.97
CA SER A 241 -23.24 -13.63 -9.11
C SER A 241 -23.40 -12.62 -7.96
N ALA A 242 -24.48 -12.75 -7.20
CA ALA A 242 -24.74 -11.86 -6.07
C ALA A 242 -23.52 -11.72 -5.15
N ASN A 243 -23.24 -10.48 -4.73
CA ASN A 243 -22.06 -10.14 -3.92
C ASN A 243 -20.71 -10.50 -4.56
N GLY A 244 -20.65 -10.62 -5.91
CA GLY A 244 -19.43 -10.99 -6.61
C GLY A 244 -18.93 -12.41 -6.25
N GLY A 245 -19.86 -13.33 -5.87
CA GLY A 245 -19.49 -14.66 -5.41
C GLY A 245 -18.77 -14.70 -4.05
N PHE A 246 -18.64 -13.57 -3.33
CA PHE A 246 -17.92 -13.51 -2.06
C PHE A 246 -18.73 -14.08 -0.89
N THR A 247 -20.04 -13.81 -0.86
CA THR A 247 -20.99 -14.37 0.10
C THR A 247 -22.21 -14.92 -0.62
N ASN A 248 -22.97 -15.80 0.04
CA ASN A 248 -24.23 -16.28 -0.48
C ASN A 248 -25.22 -15.13 -0.74
N ALA A 249 -26.09 -15.32 -1.72
CA ALA A 249 -27.19 -14.39 -1.98
C ALA A 249 -28.03 -14.15 -0.72
N GLY A 250 -28.31 -12.90 -0.39
CA GLY A 250 -29.06 -12.52 0.81
C GLY A 250 -28.22 -12.36 2.09
N VAL A 251 -26.92 -12.65 2.05
CA VAL A 251 -25.98 -12.34 3.14
C VAL A 251 -25.23 -11.06 2.80
N GLU A 252 -25.43 -10.02 3.59
CA GLU A 252 -24.71 -8.76 3.41
C GLU A 252 -23.24 -8.93 3.82
N PRO A 253 -22.27 -8.60 2.95
CA PRO A 253 -20.85 -8.62 3.32
C PRO A 253 -20.54 -7.45 4.27
N TRP A 254 -19.48 -7.59 5.08
CA TRP A 254 -19.05 -6.58 6.06
C TRP A 254 -18.80 -5.18 5.46
N LEU A 255 -18.42 -5.13 4.21
CA LEU A 255 -18.23 -3.95 3.38
C LEU A 255 -18.88 -4.23 2.02
N LYS A 256 -19.55 -3.24 1.43
CA LYS A 256 -20.21 -3.39 0.13
C LYS A 256 -19.20 -3.81 -0.95
N VAL A 257 -19.61 -4.71 -1.81
CA VAL A 257 -18.83 -5.10 -2.99
C VAL A 257 -18.77 -3.92 -3.96
N ASN A 258 -17.65 -3.76 -4.64
CA ASN A 258 -17.52 -2.76 -5.70
C ASN A 258 -18.53 -3.08 -6.82
N PRO A 259 -19.42 -2.15 -7.20
CA PRO A 259 -20.51 -2.43 -8.14
C PRO A 259 -20.06 -2.82 -9.54
N ASN A 260 -18.76 -2.73 -9.85
CA ASN A 260 -18.20 -3.18 -11.14
C ASN A 260 -17.87 -4.70 -11.18
N TYR A 261 -18.19 -5.45 -10.13
CA TYR A 261 -17.91 -6.89 -10.07
C TYR A 261 -18.48 -7.71 -11.24
N PRO A 262 -19.59 -7.34 -11.90
CA PRO A 262 -20.05 -8.12 -13.04
C PRO A 262 -19.08 -8.09 -14.24
N GLN A 263 -18.23 -7.06 -14.33
CA GLN A 263 -17.26 -6.89 -15.42
C GLN A 263 -15.82 -7.21 -14.97
N ILE A 264 -15.52 -7.00 -13.69
CA ILE A 264 -14.18 -7.18 -13.12
C ILE A 264 -14.25 -8.25 -12.05
N ASN A 265 -13.93 -9.49 -12.41
CA ASN A 265 -13.96 -10.62 -11.49
C ASN A 265 -13.02 -11.74 -11.96
N ALA A 266 -12.76 -12.69 -11.07
CA ALA A 266 -11.85 -13.78 -11.34
C ALA A 266 -12.32 -14.71 -12.48
N GLN A 267 -13.63 -15.01 -12.54
CA GLN A 267 -14.16 -15.87 -13.60
C GLN A 267 -13.98 -15.23 -14.98
N ALA A 268 -14.37 -13.97 -15.12
CA ALA A 268 -14.18 -13.22 -16.37
C ALA A 268 -12.70 -13.12 -16.76
N ALA A 269 -11.81 -12.94 -15.78
CA ALA A 269 -10.37 -12.91 -16.04
C ALA A 269 -9.81 -14.28 -16.48
N LEU A 270 -10.34 -15.38 -16.01
CA LEU A 270 -9.96 -16.73 -16.46
C LEU A 270 -10.49 -17.06 -17.85
N ASP A 271 -11.63 -16.52 -18.24
CA ASP A 271 -12.24 -16.75 -19.55
C ASP A 271 -11.58 -15.92 -20.68
N ASP A 272 -10.84 -14.87 -20.34
CA ASP A 272 -10.13 -14.01 -21.28
C ASP A 272 -8.61 -14.24 -21.22
N GLN A 273 -8.04 -14.87 -22.25
CA GLN A 273 -6.60 -15.14 -22.35
C GLN A 273 -5.73 -13.87 -22.42
N ASP A 274 -6.33 -12.74 -22.74
CA ASP A 274 -5.65 -11.42 -22.74
C ASP A 274 -5.92 -10.59 -21.49
N SER A 275 -6.42 -11.22 -20.42
CA SER A 275 -6.72 -10.57 -19.16
C SER A 275 -5.45 -10.12 -18.39
N VAL A 276 -5.67 -9.32 -17.36
CA VAL A 276 -4.64 -8.94 -16.37
C VAL A 276 -4.09 -10.17 -15.66
N PHE A 277 -4.96 -11.15 -15.35
CA PHE A 277 -4.59 -12.40 -14.66
C PHE A 277 -3.54 -13.20 -15.41
N TYR A 278 -3.73 -13.46 -16.70
CA TYR A 278 -2.75 -14.21 -17.48
C TYR A 278 -1.45 -13.44 -17.68
N HIS A 279 -1.50 -12.11 -17.71
CA HIS A 279 -0.29 -11.30 -17.72
C HIS A 279 0.52 -11.47 -16.43
N TYR A 280 -0.11 -11.44 -15.25
CA TYR A 280 0.54 -11.74 -13.97
C TYR A 280 1.10 -13.16 -13.92
N GLN A 281 0.35 -14.14 -14.44
CA GLN A 281 0.82 -15.52 -14.52
C GLN A 281 2.11 -15.64 -15.34
N GLU A 282 2.19 -14.95 -16.48
CA GLU A 282 3.37 -14.96 -17.32
C GLU A 282 4.57 -14.26 -16.64
N LEU A 283 4.35 -13.12 -16.03
CA LEU A 283 5.38 -12.42 -15.24
C LEU A 283 5.90 -13.30 -14.09
N ALA A 284 5.02 -14.03 -13.41
CA ALA A 284 5.42 -14.96 -12.35
C ALA A 284 6.27 -16.14 -12.89
N LYS A 285 5.98 -16.64 -14.09
CA LYS A 285 6.80 -17.66 -14.75
C LYS A 285 8.19 -17.11 -15.09
N LEU A 286 8.27 -15.91 -15.68
CA LEU A 286 9.54 -15.23 -15.98
C LEU A 286 10.39 -15.05 -14.72
N ARG A 287 9.78 -14.61 -13.61
CA ARG A 287 10.47 -14.42 -12.32
C ARG A 287 11.02 -15.73 -11.72
N ARG A 288 10.36 -16.86 -11.98
CA ARG A 288 10.86 -18.18 -11.52
C ARG A 288 11.95 -18.76 -12.42
N GLY A 289 12.05 -18.32 -13.64
CA GLY A 289 12.98 -18.81 -14.65
C GLY A 289 14.04 -17.78 -15.04
N GLU A 290 13.73 -16.94 -16.01
CA GLU A 290 14.71 -16.08 -16.68
C GLU A 290 15.15 -14.85 -15.88
N LEU A 291 14.28 -14.37 -14.98
CA LEU A 291 14.53 -13.19 -14.12
C LEU A 291 14.87 -13.54 -12.67
N LYS A 292 15.31 -14.80 -12.45
CA LYS A 292 15.64 -15.29 -11.10
C LYS A 292 16.96 -14.69 -10.59
#